data_5818cfb4244c2fd1c19c2bcc6bbc869c
#
_entry.id   5818cfb4244c2fd1c19c2bcc6bbc869c
#
_cell.length_a   1.000
_cell.length_b   1.000
_cell.length_c   1.000
_cell.angle_alpha   90.00
_cell.angle_beta   90.00
_cell.angle_gamma   90.00
#
_symmetry.space_group_name_H-M   'P 1'
#
loop_
_entity.id
_entity.type
_entity.pdbx_description
1 polymer ?
#
loop_
_entity_poly.entity_id
_entity_poly.type
_entity_poly.pdbx_seq_one_letter_code
_entity_poly.pdbx_strand_id
1 'polypeptide(L)'
;EKIYKYLLPNLLETQRISYCWFLEFGFLEELEKLSAIRDYLDVLELNLSAKHYKIRQPKYTLAEAKRRDTNYSVRVYTLAQLSYLTNVKDTSENEVLLCDIPLMTNEGTFLVNGIERIIINQIVRSPGIYYKTDTDKQNFRFFTASLISNRGTWVKFEIDKDDLIYVKVDKAKKISAYIFLRAIGLSDTEIFNHLQHPEYFTKTFKEYENISLEDTFLEVYSKLRPGEPPTVKGGQQILYSRFFDPKRYDLGYVGRYKINKRLNLTIEKNVHILTSKDVLSIVDELINFRITP
;
A
#
# COMPACT_ATOMS: atom_id res chain seq x y z
N GLU A 1 -15.37 36.45 -42.13
CA GLU A 1 -14.62 35.38 -41.45
C GLU A 1 -14.79 35.54 -39.93
N LYS A 2 -15.51 34.63 -39.27
CA LYS A 2 -15.59 34.58 -37.84
C LYS A 2 -14.29 33.99 -37.29
N ILE A 3 -13.39 34.83 -36.79
CA ILE A 3 -12.21 34.39 -36.06
C ILE A 3 -12.70 33.84 -34.74
N TYR A 4 -12.82 32.51 -34.63
CA TYR A 4 -12.99 31.83 -33.34
C TYR A 4 -11.71 31.98 -32.56
N LYS A 5 -11.69 32.91 -31.59
CA LYS A 5 -10.61 33.02 -30.61
C LYS A 5 -10.72 31.78 -29.73
N TYR A 6 -10.00 30.73 -30.04
CA TYR A 6 -9.80 29.59 -29.16
C TYR A 6 -8.98 30.11 -27.95
N LEU A 7 -9.63 30.24 -26.82
CA LEU A 7 -8.93 30.47 -25.56
C LEU A 7 -8.13 29.18 -25.27
N LEU A 8 -6.82 29.28 -25.26
CA LEU A 8 -5.98 28.20 -24.80
C LEU A 8 -6.34 27.87 -23.35
N PRO A 9 -6.59 26.60 -23.01
CA PRO A 9 -6.85 26.22 -21.63
C PRO A 9 -5.61 26.54 -20.77
N ASN A 10 -5.84 26.89 -19.52
CA ASN A 10 -4.77 27.10 -18.57
C ASN A 10 -4.06 25.77 -18.32
N LEU A 11 -2.80 25.66 -18.73
CA LEU A 11 -2.02 24.41 -18.61
C LEU A 11 -1.74 24.01 -17.15
N LEU A 12 -1.92 24.95 -16.19
CA LEU A 12 -1.75 24.70 -14.75
C LEU A 12 -3.05 24.29 -14.05
N GLU A 13 -4.16 24.22 -14.79
CA GLU A 13 -5.48 23.95 -14.19
C GLU A 13 -5.54 22.60 -13.49
N THR A 14 -4.90 21.58 -14.06
CA THR A 14 -4.85 20.24 -13.48
C THR A 14 -4.20 20.22 -12.09
N GLN A 15 -3.06 20.92 -11.94
CA GLN A 15 -2.35 21.01 -10.66
C GLN A 15 -3.16 21.83 -9.65
N ARG A 16 -3.78 22.94 -10.08
CA ARG A 16 -4.59 23.80 -9.23
C ARG A 16 -5.83 23.08 -8.71
N ILE A 17 -6.57 22.41 -9.58
CA ILE A 17 -7.76 21.62 -9.20
C ILE A 17 -7.37 20.51 -8.22
N SER A 18 -6.30 19.78 -8.49
CA SER A 18 -5.82 18.72 -7.60
C SER A 18 -5.43 19.25 -6.22
N TYR A 19 -4.77 20.43 -6.17
CA TYR A 19 -4.36 21.03 -4.91
C TYR A 19 -5.57 21.58 -4.12
N CYS A 20 -6.54 22.20 -4.79
CA CYS A 20 -7.78 22.64 -4.15
C CYS A 20 -8.56 21.45 -3.59
N TRP A 21 -8.71 20.39 -4.37
CA TRP A 21 -9.33 19.14 -3.92
C TRP A 21 -8.62 18.56 -2.68
N PHE A 22 -7.28 18.56 -2.69
CA PHE A 22 -6.51 18.09 -1.54
C PHE A 22 -6.80 18.89 -0.27
N LEU A 23 -6.87 20.23 -0.37
CA LEU A 23 -7.16 21.09 0.79
C LEU A 23 -8.61 20.95 1.27
N GLU A 24 -9.58 20.78 0.36
CA GLU A 24 -11.00 20.74 0.71
C GLU A 24 -11.45 19.36 1.20
N PHE A 25 -10.96 18.28 0.57
CA PHE A 25 -11.46 16.93 0.79
C PHE A 25 -10.34 15.95 1.16
N GLY A 26 -9.27 15.89 0.38
CA GLY A 26 -8.25 14.85 0.52
C GLY A 26 -7.53 14.88 1.86
N PHE A 27 -7.27 16.07 2.40
CA PHE A 27 -6.66 16.21 3.72
C PHE A 27 -7.59 15.71 4.84
N LEU A 28 -8.89 15.98 4.73
CA LEU A 28 -9.89 15.50 5.69
C LEU A 28 -10.04 13.99 5.67
N GLU A 29 -10.10 13.40 4.48
CA GLU A 29 -10.17 11.94 4.32
C GLU A 29 -8.96 11.24 4.97
N GLU A 30 -7.75 11.78 4.80
CA GLU A 30 -6.56 11.20 5.42
C GLU A 30 -6.53 11.41 6.94
N LEU A 31 -7.04 12.53 7.43
CA LEU A 31 -7.16 12.78 8.86
C LEU A 31 -8.16 11.83 9.53
N GLU A 32 -9.29 11.56 8.88
CA GLU A 32 -10.27 10.57 9.36
C GLU A 32 -9.71 9.16 9.42
N LYS A 33 -8.90 8.78 8.43
CA LYS A 33 -8.21 7.47 8.43
C LYS A 33 -7.17 7.33 9.55
N LEU A 34 -6.54 8.45 9.94
CA LEU A 34 -5.56 8.48 11.03
C LEU A 34 -6.21 8.44 12.42
N SER A 35 -7.49 8.84 12.55
CA SER A 35 -8.17 8.90 13.83
C SER A 35 -8.27 7.53 14.52
N ALA A 36 -8.41 7.55 15.84
CA ALA A 36 -8.38 6.39 16.73
C ALA A 36 -7.00 5.68 16.78
N ILE A 37 -5.97 6.43 17.14
CA ILE A 37 -4.66 5.87 17.48
C ILE A 37 -4.73 5.34 18.90
N ARG A 38 -4.56 4.02 19.08
CA ARG A 38 -4.58 3.36 20.36
C ARG A 38 -3.19 3.01 20.85
N ASP A 39 -3.02 3.05 22.16
CA ASP A 39 -1.84 2.58 22.85
C ASP A 39 -1.71 1.06 22.75
N TYR A 40 -0.49 0.55 22.94
CA TYR A 40 -0.15 -0.88 22.98
C TYR A 40 -0.98 -1.69 23.98
N LEU A 41 -1.38 -1.08 25.11
CA LEU A 41 -2.17 -1.73 26.17
C LEU A 41 -3.69 -1.51 26.00
N ASP A 42 -4.15 -0.87 24.94
CA ASP A 42 -5.54 -0.47 24.74
C ASP A 42 -6.13 0.33 25.92
N VAL A 43 -5.31 1.10 26.62
CA VAL A 43 -5.72 1.96 27.74
C VAL A 43 -6.03 3.38 27.28
N LEU A 44 -5.29 3.88 26.31
CA LEU A 44 -5.37 5.24 25.78
C LEU A 44 -5.80 5.24 24.31
N GLU A 45 -6.69 6.17 23.98
CA GLU A 45 -7.10 6.43 22.60
C GLU A 45 -6.93 7.92 22.30
N LEU A 46 -6.16 8.21 21.23
CA LEU A 46 -5.98 9.54 20.70
C LEU A 46 -6.83 9.71 19.44
N ASN A 47 -7.81 10.63 19.49
CA ASN A 47 -8.63 10.98 18.35
C ASN A 47 -8.24 12.38 17.84
N LEU A 48 -7.97 12.46 16.53
CA LEU A 48 -7.73 13.73 15.82
C LEU A 48 -9.00 14.14 15.11
N SER A 49 -9.52 15.32 15.43
CA SER A 49 -10.78 15.78 14.84
C SER A 49 -10.57 16.26 13.41
N ALA A 50 -11.10 15.54 12.43
CA ALA A 50 -11.12 15.98 11.04
C ALA A 50 -12.02 17.21 10.82
N LYS A 51 -13.07 17.37 11.63
CA LYS A 51 -14.06 18.46 11.48
C LYS A 51 -13.59 19.80 12.03
N HIS A 52 -12.61 19.83 12.92
CA HIS A 52 -12.16 21.04 13.65
C HIS A 52 -10.67 21.28 13.40
N TYR A 53 -10.28 21.46 12.14
CA TYR A 53 -8.95 21.93 11.83
C TYR A 53 -8.92 23.43 11.53
N LYS A 54 -7.82 24.07 11.89
CA LYS A 54 -7.60 25.51 11.67
C LYS A 54 -6.31 25.69 10.87
N ILE A 55 -6.40 26.50 9.85
CA ILE A 55 -5.24 26.90 9.06
C ILE A 55 -4.81 28.28 9.51
N ARG A 56 -3.57 28.42 9.99
CA ARG A 56 -2.98 29.73 10.31
C ARG A 56 -2.22 30.26 9.12
N GLN A 57 -2.25 31.58 8.95
CA GLN A 57 -1.55 32.28 7.88
C GLN A 57 -0.04 31.92 7.86
N PRO A 58 0.60 31.99 6.68
CA PRO A 58 2.03 31.77 6.55
C PRO A 58 2.83 32.73 7.42
N LYS A 59 3.91 32.27 8.00
CA LYS A 59 4.81 33.08 8.83
C LYS A 59 5.53 34.16 8.02
N TYR A 60 5.82 33.88 6.76
CA TYR A 60 6.55 34.74 5.85
C TYR A 60 5.78 34.93 4.55
N THR A 61 5.93 36.09 3.93
CA THR A 61 5.51 36.30 2.54
C THR A 61 6.36 35.45 1.59
N LEU A 62 5.86 35.23 0.37
CA LEU A 62 6.59 34.46 -0.64
C LEU A 62 8.00 35.03 -0.89
N ALA A 63 8.12 36.36 -0.98
CA ALA A 63 9.40 37.03 -1.22
C ALA A 63 10.38 36.91 -0.04
N GLU A 64 9.87 36.95 1.19
CA GLU A 64 10.67 36.74 2.39
C GLU A 64 11.11 35.30 2.56
N ALA A 65 10.22 34.34 2.28
CA ALA A 65 10.52 32.92 2.34
C ALA A 65 11.64 32.56 1.33
N LYS A 66 11.61 33.14 0.13
CA LYS A 66 12.67 33.01 -0.87
C LYS A 66 14.02 33.55 -0.38
N ARG A 67 14.05 34.77 0.24
CA ARG A 67 15.27 35.38 0.76
C ARG A 67 15.86 34.64 1.97
N ARG A 68 15.02 33.93 2.71
CA ARG A 68 15.43 33.23 3.94
C ARG A 68 15.69 31.75 3.73
N ASP A 69 15.61 31.27 2.48
CA ASP A 69 15.74 29.86 2.12
C ASP A 69 14.79 28.94 2.95
N THR A 70 13.55 29.41 3.18
CA THR A 70 12.54 28.70 3.97
C THR A 70 11.36 28.27 3.11
N ASN A 71 10.47 27.49 3.70
CA ASN A 71 9.25 27.03 3.03
C ASN A 71 8.17 28.12 3.10
N TYR A 72 7.43 28.27 2.00
CA TYR A 72 6.18 29.03 1.98
C TYR A 72 5.03 28.07 2.32
N SER A 73 4.64 28.01 3.60
CA SER A 73 3.68 27.04 4.12
C SER A 73 2.73 27.64 5.14
N VAL A 74 1.58 27.00 5.29
CA VAL A 74 0.61 27.27 6.34
C VAL A 74 0.70 26.21 7.41
N ARG A 75 0.43 26.59 8.65
CA ARG A 75 0.36 25.68 9.80
C ARG A 75 -1.06 25.20 10.00
N VAL A 76 -1.20 23.89 10.07
CA VAL A 76 -2.49 23.25 10.31
C VAL A 76 -2.55 22.75 11.75
N TYR A 77 -3.55 23.21 12.46
CA TYR A 77 -3.86 22.79 13.82
C TYR A 77 -5.15 21.98 13.81
N THR A 78 -5.20 20.95 14.63
CA THR A 78 -6.40 20.16 14.85
C THR A 78 -6.70 20.03 16.34
N LEU A 79 -7.94 19.73 16.67
CA LEU A 79 -8.34 19.37 18.03
C LEU A 79 -7.97 17.91 18.25
N ALA A 80 -7.07 17.67 19.19
CA ALA A 80 -6.68 16.32 19.64
C ALA A 80 -7.41 16.01 20.95
N GLN A 81 -8.13 14.90 20.98
CA GLN A 81 -8.84 14.38 22.12
C GLN A 81 -8.18 13.12 22.60
N LEU A 82 -7.63 13.16 23.80
CA LEU A 82 -7.08 12.01 24.48
C LEU A 82 -8.11 11.46 25.45
N SER A 83 -8.50 10.20 25.31
CA SER A 83 -9.48 9.51 26.16
C SER A 83 -8.88 8.25 26.78
N TYR A 84 -9.24 8.00 28.04
CA TYR A 84 -8.94 6.75 28.70
C TYR A 84 -10.05 5.73 28.45
N LEU A 85 -9.74 4.58 27.85
CA LEU A 85 -10.73 3.53 27.54
C LEU A 85 -11.30 2.87 28.82
N THR A 86 -10.55 2.92 29.91
CA THR A 86 -10.97 2.37 31.21
C THR A 86 -11.87 3.31 32.02
N ASN A 87 -11.77 4.64 31.82
CA ASN A 87 -12.54 5.66 32.50
C ASN A 87 -12.95 6.77 31.52
N VAL A 88 -14.13 6.65 30.95
CA VAL A 88 -14.69 7.60 29.95
C VAL A 88 -14.82 9.05 30.44
N LYS A 89 -14.62 9.31 31.72
CA LYS A 89 -14.74 10.65 32.32
C LYS A 89 -13.48 11.52 32.20
N ASP A 90 -12.32 10.95 31.93
CA ASP A 90 -11.08 11.70 31.84
C ASP A 90 -10.71 11.89 30.34
N THR A 91 -11.36 12.87 29.71
CA THR A 91 -11.00 13.31 28.36
C THR A 91 -10.29 14.64 28.43
N SER A 92 -9.14 14.72 27.81
CA SER A 92 -8.39 15.97 27.62
C SER A 92 -8.43 16.40 26.16
N GLU A 93 -8.86 17.64 25.93
CA GLU A 93 -8.90 18.20 24.57
C GLU A 93 -7.92 19.36 24.46
N ASN A 94 -7.05 19.30 23.46
CA ASN A 94 -6.08 20.35 23.19
C ASN A 94 -5.93 20.60 21.69
N GLU A 95 -5.71 21.87 21.33
CA GLU A 95 -5.36 22.26 19.97
C GLU A 95 -3.86 21.97 19.75
N VAL A 96 -3.55 21.06 18.82
CA VAL A 96 -2.17 20.66 18.52
C VAL A 96 -1.80 21.02 17.09
N LEU A 97 -0.53 21.41 16.89
CA LEU A 97 0.03 21.58 15.56
C LEU A 97 0.21 20.18 14.94
N LEU A 98 -0.48 19.95 13.82
CA LEU A 98 -0.42 18.69 13.12
C LEU A 98 0.71 18.65 12.10
N CYS A 99 0.72 19.62 11.19
CA CYS A 99 1.72 19.71 10.12
C CYS A 99 1.78 21.11 9.50
N ASP A 100 2.82 21.31 8.69
CA ASP A 100 2.97 22.46 7.80
C ASP A 100 2.65 22.02 6.37
N ILE A 101 1.67 22.65 5.72
CA ILE A 101 1.31 22.37 4.33
C ILE A 101 1.90 23.45 3.43
N PRO A 102 2.77 23.13 2.45
CA PRO A 102 3.27 24.09 1.49
C PRO A 102 2.13 24.71 0.67
N LEU A 103 2.16 26.01 0.48
CA LEU A 103 1.18 26.72 -0.34
C LEU A 103 1.61 26.77 -1.80
N MET A 104 0.66 26.57 -2.69
CA MET A 104 0.86 26.75 -4.12
C MET A 104 0.90 28.25 -4.45
N THR A 105 1.87 28.65 -5.26
CA THR A 105 1.98 30.00 -5.80
C THR A 105 1.00 30.20 -6.97
N ASN A 106 0.83 31.44 -7.41
CA ASN A 106 0.01 31.75 -8.59
C ASN A 106 0.51 31.07 -9.87
N GLU A 107 1.81 30.72 -9.92
CA GLU A 107 2.45 30.04 -11.03
C GLU A 107 2.36 28.52 -10.94
N GLY A 108 1.64 27.97 -9.95
CA GLY A 108 1.49 26.53 -9.75
C GLY A 108 2.71 25.86 -9.13
N THR A 109 3.66 26.64 -8.58
CA THR A 109 4.87 26.13 -7.93
C THR A 109 4.72 26.07 -6.41
N PHE A 110 5.61 25.32 -5.76
CA PHE A 110 5.76 25.28 -4.31
C PHE A 110 7.15 25.72 -3.92
N LEU A 111 7.27 26.60 -2.92
CA LEU A 111 8.56 27.02 -2.41
C LEU A 111 9.01 26.13 -1.26
N VAL A 112 10.06 25.35 -1.49
CA VAL A 112 10.63 24.42 -0.50
C VAL A 112 12.11 24.73 -0.33
N ASN A 113 12.52 25.12 0.88
CA ASN A 113 13.88 25.54 1.20
C ASN A 113 14.41 26.61 0.23
N GLY A 114 13.60 27.62 -0.05
CA GLY A 114 13.94 28.74 -0.93
C GLY A 114 13.92 28.41 -2.45
N ILE A 115 13.75 27.16 -2.83
CA ILE A 115 13.73 26.71 -4.22
C ILE A 115 12.30 26.46 -4.67
N GLU A 116 11.93 27.01 -5.82
CA GLU A 116 10.65 26.70 -6.44
C GLU A 116 10.65 25.32 -7.06
N ARG A 117 9.64 24.52 -6.72
CA ARG A 117 9.44 23.15 -7.22
C ARG A 117 8.03 22.98 -7.77
N ILE A 118 7.89 22.09 -8.72
CA ILE A 118 6.60 21.73 -9.31
C ILE A 118 6.32 20.26 -9.02
N ILE A 119 5.08 19.95 -8.64
CA ILE A 119 4.60 18.57 -8.53
C ILE A 119 4.11 18.15 -9.90
N ILE A 120 4.76 17.13 -10.46
CA ILE A 120 4.37 16.55 -11.75
C ILE A 120 3.42 15.39 -11.49
N ASN A 121 2.25 15.43 -12.12
CA ASN A 121 1.30 14.33 -12.07
C ASN A 121 1.91 13.09 -12.74
N GLN A 122 1.89 11.96 -12.03
CA GLN A 122 2.38 10.69 -12.53
C GLN A 122 1.23 9.73 -12.78
N ILE A 123 1.26 9.07 -13.94
CA ILE A 123 0.33 7.98 -14.25
C ILE A 123 0.87 6.72 -13.57
N VAL A 124 0.14 6.22 -12.58
CA VAL A 124 0.46 4.97 -11.92
C VAL A 124 -0.41 3.84 -12.46
N ARG A 125 0.13 2.62 -12.41
CA ARG A 125 -0.62 1.43 -12.79
C ARG A 125 -1.75 1.22 -11.78
N SER A 126 -2.96 0.95 -12.29
CA SER A 126 -4.13 0.77 -11.42
C SER A 126 -3.96 -0.47 -10.53
N PRO A 127 -4.51 -0.46 -9.29
CA PRO A 127 -4.51 -1.64 -8.44
C PRO A 127 -5.14 -2.85 -9.13
N GLY A 128 -4.65 -4.04 -8.81
CA GLY A 128 -5.13 -5.29 -9.38
C GLY A 128 -4.02 -6.30 -9.60
N ILE A 129 -4.32 -7.39 -10.30
CA ILE A 129 -3.36 -8.42 -10.64
C ILE A 129 -3.03 -8.40 -12.12
N TYR A 130 -1.75 -8.60 -12.44
CA TYR A 130 -1.21 -8.54 -13.80
C TYR A 130 -0.30 -9.72 -14.06
N TYR A 131 -0.63 -10.50 -15.07
CA TYR A 131 0.17 -11.62 -15.54
C TYR A 131 1.03 -11.16 -16.70
N LYS A 132 2.29 -11.59 -16.74
CA LYS A 132 3.25 -11.25 -17.78
C LYS A 132 4.16 -12.42 -18.06
N THR A 133 4.49 -12.61 -19.33
CA THR A 133 5.55 -13.51 -19.78
C THR A 133 6.74 -12.66 -20.18
N ASP A 134 7.89 -12.89 -19.56
CA ASP A 134 9.17 -12.28 -19.93
C ASP A 134 10.09 -13.35 -20.49
N THR A 135 10.94 -12.98 -21.45
CA THR A 135 11.90 -13.89 -22.05
C THR A 135 13.31 -13.41 -21.70
N ASP A 136 14.14 -14.32 -21.18
CA ASP A 136 15.55 -14.02 -20.88
C ASP A 136 16.42 -14.04 -22.16
N LYS A 137 17.64 -13.52 -22.05
CA LYS A 137 18.65 -13.54 -23.13
C LYS A 137 18.92 -14.94 -23.72
N GLN A 138 18.62 -15.99 -22.95
CA GLN A 138 18.71 -17.39 -23.35
C GLN A 138 17.43 -17.98 -23.93
N ASN A 139 16.44 -17.14 -24.30
CA ASN A 139 15.10 -17.53 -24.78
C ASN A 139 14.29 -18.36 -23.78
N PHE A 140 14.61 -18.29 -22.50
CA PHE A 140 13.81 -18.93 -21.47
C PHE A 140 12.63 -18.03 -21.08
N ARG A 141 11.42 -18.61 -21.03
CA ARG A 141 10.19 -17.87 -20.67
C ARG A 141 9.98 -17.91 -19.17
N PHE A 142 9.85 -16.74 -18.58
CA PHE A 142 9.45 -16.55 -17.18
C PHE A 142 8.02 -16.09 -17.11
N PHE A 143 7.25 -16.73 -16.25
CA PHE A 143 5.86 -16.36 -15.99
C PHE A 143 5.79 -15.65 -14.67
N THR A 144 5.16 -14.47 -14.67
CA THR A 144 5.05 -13.64 -13.47
C THR A 144 3.65 -13.12 -13.28
N ALA A 145 3.19 -13.10 -12.02
CA ALA A 145 1.97 -12.44 -11.60
C ALA A 145 2.32 -11.32 -10.62
N SER A 146 1.94 -10.09 -10.92
CA SER A 146 2.21 -8.93 -10.07
C SER A 146 0.91 -8.43 -9.46
N LEU A 147 0.78 -8.53 -8.15
CA LEU A 147 -0.30 -7.96 -7.38
C LEU A 147 0.09 -6.54 -6.97
N ILE A 148 -0.65 -5.56 -7.45
CA ILE A 148 -0.46 -4.14 -7.18
C ILE A 148 -1.59 -3.68 -6.26
N SER A 149 -1.23 -3.23 -5.06
CA SER A 149 -2.16 -2.60 -4.11
C SER A 149 -2.34 -1.12 -4.41
N ASN A 150 -3.43 -0.53 -3.98
CA ASN A 150 -3.64 0.91 -4.00
C ASN A 150 -2.71 1.61 -2.98
N ARG A 151 -2.60 1.02 -1.80
CA ARG A 151 -1.68 1.43 -0.74
C ARG A 151 -1.07 0.19 -0.11
N GLY A 152 0.23 0.25 0.19
CA GLY A 152 0.96 -0.83 0.85
C GLY A 152 1.84 -1.62 -0.09
N THR A 153 2.12 -2.84 0.28
CA THR A 153 3.14 -3.72 -0.29
C THR A 153 2.70 -4.32 -1.63
N TRP A 154 3.60 -4.33 -2.60
CA TRP A 154 3.41 -5.07 -3.86
C TRP A 154 3.94 -6.48 -3.72
N VAL A 155 3.24 -7.44 -4.32
CA VAL A 155 3.63 -8.85 -4.32
C VAL A 155 3.81 -9.34 -5.74
N LYS A 156 4.94 -9.95 -6.02
CA LYS A 156 5.22 -10.57 -7.31
C LYS A 156 5.42 -12.07 -7.14
N PHE A 157 4.63 -12.85 -7.83
CA PHE A 157 4.79 -14.30 -7.95
C PHE A 157 5.55 -14.58 -9.24
N GLU A 158 6.51 -15.49 -9.21
CA GLU A 158 7.27 -15.87 -10.39
C GLU A 158 7.55 -17.37 -10.42
N ILE A 159 7.52 -17.96 -11.60
CA ILE A 159 7.95 -19.34 -11.85
C ILE A 159 9.37 -19.27 -12.41
N ASP A 160 10.30 -19.97 -11.75
CA ASP A 160 11.71 -20.00 -12.14
C ASP A 160 12.00 -21.10 -13.19
N LYS A 161 13.24 -21.19 -13.66
CA LYS A 161 13.73 -22.15 -14.66
C LYS A 161 13.51 -23.61 -14.23
N ASP A 162 13.59 -23.88 -12.94
CA ASP A 162 13.46 -25.21 -12.34
C ASP A 162 11.99 -25.55 -12.00
N ASP A 163 11.03 -24.75 -12.47
CA ASP A 163 9.61 -24.89 -12.19
C ASP A 163 9.23 -24.63 -10.73
N LEU A 164 10.09 -23.94 -9.98
CA LEU A 164 9.83 -23.55 -8.62
C LEU A 164 9.05 -22.22 -8.58
N ILE A 165 8.07 -22.15 -7.72
CA ILE A 165 7.24 -20.95 -7.57
C ILE A 165 7.72 -20.13 -6.38
N TYR A 166 8.06 -18.88 -6.64
CA TYR A 166 8.57 -17.94 -5.65
C TYR A 166 7.68 -16.72 -5.52
N VAL A 167 7.71 -16.13 -4.33
CA VAL A 167 7.03 -14.87 -4.00
C VAL A 167 8.09 -13.82 -3.66
N LYS A 168 7.98 -12.66 -4.25
CA LYS A 168 8.74 -11.46 -3.89
C LYS A 168 7.82 -10.41 -3.31
N VAL A 169 8.16 -9.93 -2.15
CA VAL A 169 7.44 -8.87 -1.44
C VAL A 169 8.25 -7.60 -1.58
N ASP A 170 7.77 -6.62 -2.34
CA ASP A 170 8.48 -5.39 -2.70
C ASP A 170 9.88 -5.69 -3.30
N LYS A 171 10.93 -5.21 -2.63
CA LYS A 171 12.34 -5.41 -3.00
C LYS A 171 13.02 -6.54 -2.18
N ALA A 172 12.27 -7.31 -1.39
CA ALA A 172 12.81 -8.37 -0.57
C ALA A 172 13.34 -9.56 -1.40
N LYS A 173 14.09 -10.43 -0.74
CA LYS A 173 14.58 -11.68 -1.34
C LYS A 173 13.39 -12.59 -1.67
N LYS A 174 13.60 -13.51 -2.61
CA LYS A 174 12.61 -14.54 -2.98
C LYS A 174 12.27 -15.43 -1.77
N ILE A 175 10.99 -15.68 -1.59
CA ILE A 175 10.44 -16.62 -0.60
C ILE A 175 9.76 -17.73 -1.41
N SER A 176 9.87 -18.99 -1.00
CA SER A 176 9.10 -20.07 -1.62
C SER A 176 7.59 -19.79 -1.50
N ALA A 177 6.84 -20.03 -2.58
CA ALA A 177 5.39 -19.85 -2.55
C ALA A 177 4.72 -20.76 -1.52
N TYR A 178 5.25 -21.96 -1.31
CA TYR A 178 4.73 -22.88 -0.28
C TYR A 178 4.90 -22.28 1.12
N ILE A 179 6.09 -21.79 1.46
CA ILE A 179 6.35 -21.12 2.75
C ILE A 179 5.43 -19.92 2.94
N PHE A 180 5.24 -19.12 1.90
CA PHE A 180 4.37 -17.94 1.97
C PHE A 180 2.90 -18.33 2.19
N LEU A 181 2.39 -19.35 1.51
CA LEU A 181 1.03 -19.87 1.69
C LEU A 181 0.81 -20.45 3.10
N ARG A 182 1.77 -21.22 3.60
CA ARG A 182 1.75 -21.74 4.98
C ARG A 182 1.76 -20.63 6.03
N ALA A 183 2.59 -19.61 5.83
CA ALA A 183 2.68 -18.46 6.73
C ALA A 183 1.39 -17.61 6.78
N ILE A 184 0.60 -17.62 5.72
CA ILE A 184 -0.73 -16.94 5.68
C ILE A 184 -1.81 -17.81 6.38
N GLY A 185 -1.48 -19.04 6.77
CA GLY A 185 -2.37 -19.91 7.54
C GLY A 185 -3.11 -20.97 6.72
N LEU A 186 -2.66 -21.26 5.49
CA LEU A 186 -3.22 -22.35 4.67
C LEU A 186 -2.59 -23.70 5.06
N SER A 187 -3.40 -24.74 5.16
CA SER A 187 -2.96 -26.12 5.32
C SER A 187 -2.58 -26.74 3.97
N ASP A 188 -1.79 -27.81 4.01
CA ASP A 188 -1.38 -28.52 2.79
C ASP A 188 -2.59 -29.06 2.03
N THR A 189 -3.57 -29.59 2.75
CA THR A 189 -4.82 -30.10 2.17
C THR A 189 -5.62 -29.01 1.45
N GLU A 190 -5.69 -27.80 2.01
CA GLU A 190 -6.36 -26.67 1.37
C GLU A 190 -5.60 -26.21 0.11
N ILE A 191 -4.27 -26.16 0.15
CA ILE A 191 -3.46 -25.78 -0.99
C ILE A 191 -3.66 -26.75 -2.15
N PHE A 192 -3.49 -28.06 -1.91
CA PHE A 192 -3.58 -29.07 -2.97
C PHE A 192 -5.00 -29.28 -3.49
N ASN A 193 -6.03 -29.14 -2.66
CA ASN A 193 -7.43 -29.27 -3.09
C ASN A 193 -7.91 -28.09 -3.95
N HIS A 194 -7.28 -26.93 -3.82
CA HIS A 194 -7.67 -25.74 -4.60
C HIS A 194 -6.99 -25.68 -5.97
N LEU A 195 -5.77 -26.18 -6.07
CA LEU A 195 -4.98 -26.11 -7.30
C LEU A 195 -5.59 -27.05 -8.37
N GLN A 196 -5.81 -26.53 -9.57
CA GLN A 196 -6.27 -27.31 -10.72
C GLN A 196 -5.17 -28.24 -11.25
N HIS A 197 -3.92 -27.83 -11.14
CA HIS A 197 -2.75 -28.55 -11.58
C HIS A 197 -1.71 -28.70 -10.46
N PRO A 198 -2.01 -29.54 -9.44
CA PRO A 198 -1.16 -29.70 -8.25
C PRO A 198 0.23 -30.28 -8.57
N GLU A 199 0.38 -30.98 -9.70
CA GLU A 199 1.66 -31.55 -10.16
C GLU A 199 2.74 -30.50 -10.35
N TYR A 200 2.38 -29.29 -10.82
CA TYR A 200 3.32 -28.19 -11.00
C TYR A 200 3.78 -27.56 -9.68
N PHE A 201 2.97 -27.70 -8.62
CA PHE A 201 3.31 -27.20 -7.30
C PHE A 201 4.11 -28.23 -6.46
N THR A 202 4.08 -29.49 -6.84
CA THR A 202 4.71 -30.59 -6.09
C THR A 202 6.22 -30.41 -5.91
N LYS A 203 6.91 -29.83 -6.90
CA LYS A 203 8.36 -29.54 -6.78
C LYS A 203 8.63 -28.51 -5.69
N THR A 204 7.85 -27.42 -5.65
CA THR A 204 7.95 -26.36 -4.65
C THR A 204 7.61 -26.87 -3.24
N PHE A 205 6.66 -27.80 -3.15
CA PHE A 205 6.30 -28.46 -1.89
C PHE A 205 7.44 -29.36 -1.37
N LYS A 206 8.00 -30.24 -2.21
CA LYS A 206 9.05 -31.20 -1.83
C LYS A 206 10.32 -30.54 -1.30
N GLU A 207 10.63 -29.32 -1.74
CA GLU A 207 11.79 -28.57 -1.24
C GLU A 207 11.67 -28.25 0.26
N TYR A 208 10.42 -28.17 0.78
CA TYR A 208 10.10 -27.76 2.14
C TYR A 208 9.13 -28.73 2.85
N GLU A 209 9.08 -29.98 2.43
CA GLU A 209 8.18 -31.03 2.89
C GLU A 209 8.35 -31.20 4.38
N ASN A 210 8.40 -31.03 5.31
CA ASN A 210 8.58 -31.18 6.75
C ASN A 210 8.93 -29.88 7.49
N ILE A 211 8.73 -28.73 6.87
CA ILE A 211 8.95 -27.47 7.57
C ILE A 211 7.86 -27.24 8.64
N SER A 212 8.27 -26.92 9.87
CA SER A 212 7.32 -26.55 10.90
C SER A 212 6.69 -25.17 10.64
N LEU A 213 5.53 -24.92 11.21
CA LEU A 213 4.87 -23.60 11.07
C LEU A 213 5.75 -22.49 11.66
N GLU A 214 6.46 -22.79 12.75
CA GLU A 214 7.38 -21.84 13.40
C GLU A 214 8.56 -21.50 12.50
N ASP A 215 9.19 -22.51 11.89
CA ASP A 215 10.30 -22.31 10.93
C ASP A 215 9.84 -21.52 9.71
N THR A 216 8.60 -21.69 9.29
CA THR A 216 7.98 -20.90 8.21
C THR A 216 7.99 -19.41 8.53
N PHE A 217 7.60 -19.02 9.75
CA PHE A 217 7.65 -17.61 10.16
C PHE A 217 9.07 -17.08 10.31
N LEU A 218 9.99 -17.90 10.80
CA LEU A 218 11.41 -17.52 10.91
C LEU A 218 12.02 -17.27 9.53
N GLU A 219 11.72 -18.12 8.55
CA GLU A 219 12.23 -17.94 7.19
C GLU A 219 11.64 -16.69 6.52
N VAL A 220 10.33 -16.47 6.62
CA VAL A 220 9.69 -15.26 6.12
C VAL A 220 10.31 -14.01 6.74
N TYR A 221 10.52 -14.02 8.07
CA TYR A 221 11.16 -12.90 8.76
C TYR A 221 12.57 -12.61 8.23
N SER A 222 13.40 -13.65 8.11
CA SER A 222 14.78 -13.52 7.64
C SER A 222 14.89 -12.95 6.21
N LYS A 223 13.92 -13.27 5.35
CA LYS A 223 13.87 -12.76 3.97
C LYS A 223 13.35 -11.33 3.89
N LEU A 224 12.38 -10.96 4.75
CA LEU A 224 11.77 -9.63 4.77
C LEU A 224 12.59 -8.59 5.54
N ARG A 225 13.35 -9.02 6.57
CA ARG A 225 14.25 -8.18 7.37
C ARG A 225 15.63 -8.82 7.53
N PRO A 226 16.44 -8.82 6.46
CA PRO A 226 17.79 -9.33 6.54
C PRO A 226 18.62 -8.49 7.52
N GLY A 227 19.32 -9.16 8.44
CA GLY A 227 20.19 -8.52 9.45
C GLY A 227 19.61 -8.44 10.86
N GLU A 228 18.33 -8.70 11.07
CA GLU A 228 17.73 -8.84 12.39
C GLU A 228 17.60 -10.34 12.78
N PRO A 229 17.75 -10.69 14.05
CA PRO A 229 17.53 -12.06 14.49
C PRO A 229 16.07 -12.48 14.28
N PRO A 230 15.79 -13.60 13.59
CA PRO A 230 14.43 -14.00 13.28
C PRO A 230 13.69 -14.48 14.54
N THR A 231 12.44 -14.04 14.69
CA THR A 231 11.54 -14.48 15.74
C THR A 231 10.18 -14.86 15.17
N VAL A 232 9.53 -15.87 15.74
CA VAL A 232 8.21 -16.34 15.28
C VAL A 232 7.17 -15.21 15.38
N LYS A 233 7.11 -14.54 16.52
CA LYS A 233 6.20 -13.40 16.74
C LYS A 233 6.48 -12.24 15.76
N GLY A 234 7.76 -11.97 15.49
CA GLY A 234 8.15 -10.95 14.50
C GLY A 234 7.69 -11.31 13.09
N GLY A 235 7.80 -12.58 12.69
CA GLY A 235 7.31 -13.08 11.39
C GLY A 235 5.80 -12.92 11.24
N GLN A 236 5.04 -13.29 12.26
CA GLN A 236 3.58 -13.09 12.29
C GLN A 236 3.20 -11.61 12.19
N GLN A 237 3.84 -10.77 13.00
CA GLN A 237 3.59 -9.33 13.03
C GLN A 237 3.89 -8.64 11.71
N ILE A 238 4.99 -9.01 11.03
CA ILE A 238 5.35 -8.45 9.73
C ILE A 238 4.32 -8.82 8.68
N LEU A 239 3.90 -10.08 8.60
CA LEU A 239 2.89 -10.52 7.66
C LEU A 239 1.55 -9.81 7.90
N TYR A 240 1.12 -9.77 9.17
CA TYR A 240 -0.11 -9.07 9.54
C TYR A 240 -0.06 -7.60 9.12
N SER A 241 0.98 -6.88 9.52
CA SER A 241 1.11 -5.45 9.24
C SER A 241 1.23 -5.11 7.76
N ARG A 242 1.76 -6.02 6.94
CA ARG A 242 1.95 -5.78 5.50
C ARG A 242 0.76 -6.11 4.64
N PHE A 243 -0.10 -7.07 5.04
CA PHE A 243 -1.16 -7.60 4.19
C PHE A 243 -2.55 -7.60 4.81
N PHE A 244 -2.65 -7.66 6.14
CA PHE A 244 -3.91 -7.85 6.85
C PHE A 244 -4.33 -6.65 7.70
N ASP A 245 -3.46 -5.67 7.90
CA ASP A 245 -3.77 -4.43 8.61
C ASP A 245 -4.44 -3.41 7.67
N PRO A 246 -5.74 -3.10 7.86
CA PRO A 246 -6.46 -2.15 6.99
C PRO A 246 -5.86 -0.74 6.98
N LYS A 247 -5.11 -0.38 8.05
CA LYS A 247 -4.44 0.93 8.12
C LYS A 247 -3.21 1.02 7.21
N ARG A 248 -2.59 -0.12 6.89
CA ARG A 248 -1.33 -0.18 6.14
C ARG A 248 -1.48 -0.76 4.75
N TYR A 249 -2.47 -1.62 4.53
CA TYR A 249 -2.70 -2.30 3.27
C TYR A 249 -4.11 -2.05 2.76
N ASP A 250 -4.23 -1.61 1.53
CA ASP A 250 -5.51 -1.35 0.87
C ASP A 250 -5.41 -1.68 -0.61
N LEU A 251 -6.23 -2.62 -1.07
CA LEU A 251 -6.41 -2.92 -2.49
C LEU A 251 -7.27 -1.86 -3.20
N GLY A 252 -8.05 -1.11 -2.44
CA GLY A 252 -9.06 -0.22 -2.95
C GLY A 252 -10.21 -0.96 -3.65
N TYR A 253 -11.29 -0.25 -3.88
CA TYR A 253 -12.47 -0.79 -4.56
C TYR A 253 -12.16 -1.33 -5.97
N VAL A 254 -11.36 -0.58 -6.74
CA VAL A 254 -10.98 -0.96 -8.11
C VAL A 254 -10.08 -2.20 -8.12
N GLY A 255 -9.12 -2.28 -7.19
CA GLY A 255 -8.24 -3.43 -7.05
C GLY A 255 -9.01 -4.69 -6.71
N ARG A 256 -9.89 -4.63 -5.69
CA ARG A 256 -10.75 -5.75 -5.31
C ARG A 256 -11.65 -6.21 -6.45
N TYR A 257 -12.28 -5.29 -7.16
CA TYR A 257 -13.12 -5.60 -8.32
C TYR A 257 -12.33 -6.32 -9.42
N LYS A 258 -11.14 -5.82 -9.77
CA LYS A 258 -10.30 -6.44 -10.81
C LYS A 258 -9.78 -7.81 -10.43
N ILE A 259 -9.39 -8.01 -9.16
CA ILE A 259 -8.93 -9.31 -8.65
C ILE A 259 -10.08 -10.31 -8.70
N ASN A 260 -11.25 -9.97 -8.15
CA ASN A 260 -12.41 -10.82 -8.17
C ASN A 260 -12.81 -11.21 -9.60
N LYS A 261 -12.82 -10.25 -10.52
CA LYS A 261 -13.14 -10.50 -11.92
C LYS A 261 -12.13 -11.41 -12.61
N ARG A 262 -10.83 -11.22 -12.35
CA ARG A 262 -9.77 -12.01 -12.99
C ARG A 262 -9.69 -13.44 -12.48
N LEU A 263 -9.86 -13.61 -11.16
CA LEU A 263 -9.72 -14.88 -10.46
C LEU A 263 -11.08 -15.60 -10.22
N ASN A 264 -12.18 -15.06 -10.77
CA ASN A 264 -13.54 -15.56 -10.55
C ASN A 264 -13.91 -15.73 -9.07
N LEU A 265 -13.45 -14.78 -8.22
CA LEU A 265 -13.72 -14.78 -6.79
C LEU A 265 -15.01 -14.01 -6.46
N THR A 266 -15.73 -14.47 -5.43
CA THR A 266 -16.96 -13.84 -4.92
C THR A 266 -16.74 -13.11 -3.60
N ILE A 267 -15.53 -12.57 -3.37
CA ILE A 267 -15.21 -11.84 -2.14
C ILE A 267 -15.92 -10.49 -2.16
N GLU A 268 -16.46 -10.08 -1.01
CA GLU A 268 -17.18 -8.82 -0.88
C GLU A 268 -16.28 -7.62 -1.27
N LYS A 269 -16.90 -6.63 -1.94
CA LYS A 269 -16.18 -5.45 -2.43
C LYS A 269 -15.61 -4.56 -1.32
N ASN A 270 -16.15 -4.68 -0.10
CA ASN A 270 -15.69 -3.94 1.08
C ASN A 270 -14.44 -4.54 1.72
N VAL A 271 -14.05 -5.76 1.34
CA VAL A 271 -12.83 -6.40 1.82
C VAL A 271 -11.64 -5.88 1.02
N HIS A 272 -10.96 -4.88 1.53
CA HIS A 272 -9.83 -4.22 0.87
C HIS A 272 -8.47 -4.82 1.25
N ILE A 273 -8.41 -5.68 2.26
CA ILE A 273 -7.19 -6.39 2.65
C ILE A 273 -6.99 -7.64 1.79
N LEU A 274 -5.76 -8.14 1.75
CA LEU A 274 -5.44 -9.40 1.08
C LEU A 274 -6.04 -10.58 1.87
N THR A 275 -6.58 -11.57 1.17
CA THR A 275 -7.09 -12.81 1.78
C THR A 275 -6.24 -14.00 1.35
N SER A 276 -6.24 -15.07 2.15
CA SER A 276 -5.56 -16.33 1.80
C SER A 276 -6.09 -16.93 0.50
N LYS A 277 -7.40 -16.77 0.25
CA LYS A 277 -8.04 -17.21 -1.02
C LYS A 277 -7.50 -16.44 -2.23
N ASP A 278 -7.27 -15.13 -2.10
CA ASP A 278 -6.66 -14.34 -3.18
C ASP A 278 -5.31 -14.92 -3.57
N VAL A 279 -4.43 -15.12 -2.57
CA VAL A 279 -3.06 -15.59 -2.82
C VAL A 279 -3.04 -16.96 -3.46
N LEU A 280 -3.88 -17.87 -2.95
CA LEU A 280 -3.99 -19.24 -3.49
C LEU A 280 -4.49 -19.23 -4.92
N SER A 281 -5.54 -18.46 -5.23
CA SER A 281 -6.07 -18.33 -6.58
C SER A 281 -5.09 -17.63 -7.54
N ILE A 282 -4.24 -16.73 -7.04
CA ILE A 282 -3.16 -16.13 -7.85
C ILE A 282 -2.15 -17.18 -8.27
N VAL A 283 -1.77 -18.07 -7.36
CA VAL A 283 -0.82 -19.16 -7.66
C VAL A 283 -1.44 -20.14 -8.65
N ASP A 284 -2.70 -20.51 -8.47
CA ASP A 284 -3.42 -21.41 -9.38
C ASP A 284 -3.52 -20.83 -10.81
N GLU A 285 -3.96 -19.58 -10.92
CA GLU A 285 -4.04 -18.89 -12.22
C GLU A 285 -2.65 -18.66 -12.85
N LEU A 286 -1.59 -18.48 -12.07
CA LEU A 286 -0.23 -18.38 -12.58
C LEU A 286 0.24 -19.71 -13.19
N ILE A 287 -0.11 -20.83 -12.59
CA ILE A 287 0.16 -22.17 -13.12
C ILE A 287 -0.62 -22.37 -14.42
N ASN A 288 -1.93 -22.02 -14.43
CA ASN A 288 -2.77 -22.10 -15.63
C ASN A 288 -2.24 -21.21 -16.76
N PHE A 289 -1.81 -20.00 -16.44
CA PHE A 289 -1.22 -19.05 -17.40
C PHE A 289 0.09 -19.56 -18.02
N ARG A 290 0.83 -20.43 -17.32
CA ARG A 290 2.00 -21.12 -17.88
C ARG A 290 1.60 -22.21 -18.85
N ILE A 291 0.54 -22.95 -18.57
CA ILE A 291 0.07 -24.08 -19.40
C ILE A 291 -0.57 -23.57 -20.69
N THR A 292 -1.40 -22.53 -20.57
CA THR A 292 -2.12 -21.87 -21.67
C THR A 292 -1.86 -20.38 -21.66
N PRO A 293 -0.70 -19.95 -22.19
CA PRO A 293 -0.28 -18.55 -22.17
C PRO A 293 -1.07 -17.65 -23.13
#